data_b8e38ab672abf762b18728d43131b144
#
_entry.id   b8e38ab672abf762b18728d43131b144
#
_cell.length_a   1.000
_cell.length_b   1.000
_cell.length_c   1.000
_cell.angle_alpha   90.00
_cell.angle_beta   90.00
_cell.angle_gamma   90.00
#
_symmetry.space_group_name_H-M   'P 1'
#
loop_
_entity.id
_entity.type
_entity.pdbx_description
1 polymer ?
#
loop_
_entity_poly.entity_id
_entity_poly.type
_entity_poly.pdbx_seq_one_letter_code
_entity_poly.pdbx_strand_id
1 'polypeptide(L)'
;MVSSPHEAMHRIFQEYPSLFSRLSEVLGVDFPQSTSTRVEPTDLTETWPIERRVDTLLRIETENDGPFLLAIEAQGRKDPDKFASWAYYFTYLLEKYRLPTMLLIVCQDRATAQWAARPVPLGAPQWPAMTLHPLVAGPHNIPVITDVAEARKDLALATLSAITHAGDPDVGVILKTVSAALRDTPDAVAEPIVELIAQGLGNRPAAQQWRNLVAVDLSFYKSPLSEEIRDEGREEGREEGRTEGQAKSLLLVLAARGVEVDDETREKITGCGDPQLLSHWLNRAATASTTEEVFARG
;
A
#
# COMPACT_ATOMS: atom_id res chain seq x y z
N MET A 1 43.03 24.25 -12.97
CA MET A 1 44.17 23.32 -13.20
C MET A 1 44.37 22.55 -11.92
N VAL A 2 44.36 21.23 -12.02
CA VAL A 2 44.69 20.33 -10.89
C VAL A 2 46.21 20.50 -10.66
N SER A 3 46.63 20.64 -9.40
CA SER A 3 48.05 20.81 -9.09
C SER A 3 48.80 19.49 -9.26
N SER A 4 50.06 19.54 -9.71
CA SER A 4 50.93 18.37 -9.86
C SER A 4 50.97 17.46 -8.58
N PRO A 5 51.02 18.00 -7.34
CA PRO A 5 50.90 17.18 -6.14
C PRO A 5 49.58 16.43 -6.00
N HIS A 6 48.45 17.04 -6.37
CA HIS A 6 47.13 16.39 -6.32
C HIS A 6 47.07 15.22 -7.32
N GLU A 7 47.55 15.40 -8.52
CA GLU A 7 47.60 14.36 -9.54
C GLU A 7 48.46 13.18 -9.11
N ALA A 8 49.61 13.45 -8.50
CA ALA A 8 50.49 12.38 -8.03
C ALA A 8 49.86 11.52 -6.91
N MET A 9 49.04 12.15 -6.00
CA MET A 9 48.38 11.45 -4.89
C MET A 9 47.37 10.40 -5.33
N HIS A 10 46.65 10.58 -6.43
CA HIS A 10 45.71 9.56 -6.91
C HIS A 10 46.34 8.66 -8.00
N ARG A 11 47.26 9.19 -8.81
CA ARG A 11 47.92 8.45 -9.89
C ARG A 11 48.74 7.26 -9.38
N ILE A 12 49.30 7.34 -8.18
CA ILE A 12 50.03 6.23 -7.56
C ILE A 12 49.15 4.96 -7.42
N PHE A 13 47.85 5.10 -7.24
CA PHE A 13 46.92 3.99 -7.14
C PHE A 13 46.58 3.41 -8.53
N GLN A 14 46.71 4.19 -9.60
CA GLN A 14 46.56 3.73 -10.96
C GLN A 14 47.79 2.93 -11.41
N GLU A 15 48.97 3.42 -11.06
CA GLU A 15 50.25 2.75 -11.38
C GLU A 15 50.49 1.50 -10.51
N TYR A 16 50.05 1.54 -9.26
CA TYR A 16 50.22 0.46 -8.28
C TYR A 16 48.88 0.09 -7.60
N PRO A 17 47.94 -0.54 -8.33
CA PRO A 17 46.62 -0.85 -7.79
C PRO A 17 46.62 -1.70 -6.51
N SER A 18 47.63 -2.55 -6.32
CA SER A 18 47.81 -3.38 -5.13
C SER A 18 48.26 -2.60 -3.87
N LEU A 19 48.57 -1.29 -3.98
CA LEU A 19 49.02 -0.47 -2.88
C LEU A 19 47.98 -0.41 -1.75
N PHE A 20 46.70 -0.49 -2.10
CA PHE A 20 45.60 -0.44 -1.12
C PHE A 20 45.69 -1.57 -0.08
N SER A 21 46.09 -2.80 -0.47
CA SER A 21 46.20 -3.92 0.47
C SER A 21 47.20 -3.63 1.60
N ARG A 22 48.30 -2.92 1.27
CA ARG A 22 49.31 -2.51 2.26
C ARG A 22 48.84 -1.28 3.06
N LEU A 23 48.12 -0.37 2.40
CA LEU A 23 47.61 0.82 3.04
C LEU A 23 46.51 0.48 4.06
N SER A 24 45.67 -0.52 3.78
CA SER A 24 44.60 -0.93 4.70
C SER A 24 45.16 -1.42 6.05
N GLU A 25 46.32 -2.11 6.07
CA GLU A 25 47.01 -2.49 7.30
C GLU A 25 47.44 -1.25 8.10
N VAL A 26 48.01 -0.25 7.44
CA VAL A 26 48.41 1.03 8.05
C VAL A 26 47.22 1.78 8.63
N LEU A 27 46.06 1.71 7.96
CA LEU A 27 44.81 2.34 8.39
C LEU A 27 44.05 1.51 9.45
N GLY A 28 44.55 0.33 9.83
CA GLY A 28 43.92 -0.54 10.80
C GLY A 28 42.62 -1.16 10.35
N VAL A 29 42.45 -1.32 9.04
CA VAL A 29 41.24 -1.90 8.43
C VAL A 29 41.57 -3.28 7.89
N ASP A 30 40.87 -4.29 8.40
CA ASP A 30 41.04 -5.69 7.97
C ASP A 30 40.27 -5.94 6.67
N PHE A 31 40.96 -5.78 5.54
CA PHE A 31 40.43 -6.14 4.21
C PHE A 31 40.88 -7.52 3.79
N PRO A 32 40.01 -8.27 3.09
CA PRO A 32 40.39 -9.57 2.55
C PRO A 32 41.51 -9.43 1.49
N GLN A 33 42.34 -10.43 1.39
CA GLN A 33 43.40 -10.44 0.38
C GLN A 33 42.80 -10.36 -1.04
N SER A 34 43.29 -9.40 -1.83
CA SER A 34 42.84 -9.27 -3.21
C SER A 34 43.46 -10.35 -4.09
N THR A 35 42.65 -10.99 -4.93
CA THR A 35 43.09 -11.95 -5.95
C THR A 35 43.43 -11.25 -7.27
N SER A 36 42.83 -10.11 -7.53
CA SER A 36 43.14 -9.25 -8.68
C SER A 36 42.71 -7.82 -8.40
N THR A 37 43.35 -6.84 -9.00
CA THR A 37 42.99 -5.43 -8.92
C THR A 37 43.15 -4.81 -10.30
N ARG A 38 42.14 -4.03 -10.73
CA ARG A 38 42.13 -3.32 -12.00
C ARG A 38 41.63 -1.90 -11.83
N VAL A 39 42.05 -1.02 -12.71
CA VAL A 39 41.53 0.35 -12.77
C VAL A 39 40.24 0.33 -13.58
N GLU A 40 39.17 0.90 -13.02
CA GLU A 40 37.90 1.08 -13.69
C GLU A 40 37.80 2.50 -14.27
N PRO A 41 36.90 2.75 -15.24
CA PRO A 41 36.64 4.08 -15.77
C PRO A 41 36.23 5.07 -14.67
N THR A 42 36.81 6.27 -14.70
CA THR A 42 36.57 7.31 -13.69
C THR A 42 35.42 8.24 -14.07
N ASP A 43 34.88 8.16 -15.29
CA ASP A 43 33.72 8.92 -15.70
C ASP A 43 32.44 8.29 -15.10
N LEU A 44 31.83 9.00 -14.15
CA LEU A 44 30.59 8.61 -13.49
C LEU A 44 29.36 9.24 -14.14
N THR A 45 29.51 9.89 -15.31
CA THR A 45 28.39 10.46 -16.05
C THR A 45 27.52 9.33 -16.58
N GLU A 46 26.25 9.31 -16.19
CA GLU A 46 25.30 8.34 -16.72
C GLU A 46 25.03 8.63 -18.20
N THR A 47 25.44 7.74 -19.10
CA THR A 47 25.21 7.85 -20.54
C THR A 47 23.77 7.53 -20.95
N TRP A 48 23.04 6.80 -20.09
CA TRP A 48 21.63 6.51 -20.26
C TRP A 48 20.87 7.12 -19.10
N PRO A 49 19.85 7.96 -19.34
CA PRO A 49 19.04 8.53 -18.28
C PRO A 49 18.25 7.40 -17.61
N ILE A 50 18.73 6.89 -16.51
CA ILE A 50 17.95 6.00 -15.65
C ILE A 50 16.95 6.90 -14.95
N GLU A 51 15.67 6.74 -15.28
CA GLU A 51 14.61 7.50 -14.61
C GLU A 51 14.54 7.03 -13.14
N ARG A 52 14.95 7.92 -12.25
CA ARG A 52 14.91 7.71 -10.81
C ARG A 52 14.05 8.79 -10.21
N ARG A 53 12.90 8.41 -9.67
CA ARG A 53 11.95 9.34 -9.05
C ARG A 53 11.69 8.89 -7.61
N VAL A 54 11.67 9.86 -6.71
CA VAL A 54 11.03 9.67 -5.40
C VAL A 54 9.53 9.80 -5.57
N ASP A 55 8.75 9.07 -4.77
CA ASP A 55 7.28 9.13 -4.90
C ASP A 55 6.76 10.53 -4.59
N THR A 56 7.31 11.20 -3.57
CA THR A 56 6.98 12.59 -3.24
C THR A 56 8.21 13.32 -2.69
N LEU A 57 8.40 14.57 -3.10
CA LEU A 57 9.44 15.46 -2.59
C LEU A 57 8.80 16.75 -2.09
N LEU A 58 8.96 17.04 -0.81
CA LEU A 58 8.50 18.28 -0.18
C LEU A 58 9.69 19.16 0.19
N ARG A 59 9.56 20.45 -0.02
CA ARG A 59 10.42 21.46 0.57
C ARG A 59 9.65 22.11 1.72
N ILE A 60 10.20 22.04 2.90
CA ILE A 60 9.59 22.52 4.14
C ILE A 60 10.40 23.73 4.60
N GLU A 61 9.73 24.87 4.72
CA GLU A 61 10.30 26.09 5.30
C GLU A 61 10.06 26.08 6.81
N THR A 62 11.07 26.47 7.59
CA THR A 62 10.95 26.58 9.05
C THR A 62 11.23 28.02 9.50
N GLU A 63 10.72 28.38 10.66
CA GLU A 63 10.90 29.73 11.18
C GLU A 63 12.35 30.03 11.59
N ASN A 64 13.05 29.05 12.18
CA ASN A 64 14.34 29.28 12.81
C ASN A 64 15.50 28.50 12.18
N ASP A 65 15.26 27.32 11.59
CA ASP A 65 16.31 26.41 11.14
C ASP A 65 16.55 26.42 9.63
N GLY A 66 15.82 27.27 8.89
CA GLY A 66 15.85 27.33 7.44
C GLY A 66 15.13 26.17 6.77
N PRO A 67 15.16 26.11 5.43
CA PRO A 67 14.47 25.11 4.65
C PRO A 67 15.18 23.76 4.67
N PHE A 68 14.39 22.67 4.59
CA PHE A 68 14.88 21.33 4.36
C PHE A 68 14.02 20.56 3.34
N LEU A 69 14.54 19.47 2.82
CA LEU A 69 13.83 18.57 1.91
C LEU A 69 13.37 17.32 2.64
N LEU A 70 12.15 16.89 2.37
CA LEU A 70 11.60 15.61 2.78
C LEU A 70 11.26 14.78 1.54
N ALA A 71 12.05 13.74 1.29
CA ALA A 71 11.76 12.72 0.29
C ALA A 71 10.91 11.62 0.93
N ILE A 72 9.79 11.27 0.31
CA ILE A 72 8.83 10.29 0.83
C ILE A 72 8.73 9.15 -0.16
N GLU A 73 8.83 7.91 0.33
CA GLU A 73 8.68 6.67 -0.43
C GLU A 73 7.68 5.74 0.24
N ALA A 74 6.76 5.16 -0.54
CA ALA A 74 5.86 4.12 -0.08
C ALA A 74 6.51 2.73 -0.27
N GLN A 75 6.61 1.95 0.80
CA GLN A 75 7.25 0.64 0.75
C GLN A 75 6.29 -0.46 1.17
N GLY A 76 5.80 -1.22 0.18
CA GLY A 76 4.81 -2.28 0.41
C GLY A 76 5.39 -3.64 0.78
N ARG A 77 6.69 -3.88 0.59
CA ARG A 77 7.39 -5.14 0.89
C ARG A 77 8.87 -4.91 1.15
N LYS A 78 9.52 -5.87 1.79
CA LYS A 78 10.99 -5.86 1.94
C LYS A 78 11.64 -6.03 0.56
N ASP A 79 12.53 -5.11 0.22
CA ASP A 79 13.28 -5.09 -1.03
C ASP A 79 14.69 -4.53 -0.78
N PRO A 80 15.71 -5.39 -0.62
CA PRO A 80 17.08 -4.95 -0.36
C PRO A 80 17.66 -4.01 -1.42
N ASP A 81 17.21 -4.08 -2.67
CA ASP A 81 17.71 -3.23 -3.75
C ASP A 81 17.27 -1.77 -3.59
N LYS A 82 16.22 -1.52 -2.81
CA LYS A 82 15.78 -0.17 -2.45
C LYS A 82 16.80 0.61 -1.64
N PHE A 83 17.68 -0.05 -0.89
CA PHE A 83 18.68 0.65 -0.07
C PHE A 83 19.64 1.49 -0.92
N ALA A 84 20.08 0.98 -2.06
CA ALA A 84 20.91 1.74 -2.99
C ALA A 84 20.13 2.93 -3.60
N SER A 85 18.85 2.73 -3.94
CA SER A 85 18.00 3.80 -4.46
C SER A 85 17.78 4.89 -3.42
N TRP A 86 17.49 4.54 -2.18
CA TRP A 86 17.30 5.50 -1.08
C TRP A 86 18.57 6.32 -0.79
N ALA A 87 19.73 5.68 -0.82
CA ALA A 87 21.01 6.37 -0.68
C ALA A 87 21.27 7.33 -1.83
N TYR A 88 20.98 6.89 -3.05
CA TYR A 88 21.07 7.74 -4.25
C TYR A 88 20.16 8.96 -4.13
N TYR A 89 18.88 8.78 -3.79
CA TYR A 89 17.94 9.91 -3.64
C TYR A 89 18.43 10.92 -2.61
N PHE A 90 18.84 10.43 -1.44
CA PHE A 90 19.35 11.28 -0.38
C PHE A 90 20.56 12.10 -0.83
N THR A 91 21.58 11.45 -1.40
CA THR A 91 22.82 12.12 -1.82
C THR A 91 22.61 13.03 -3.02
N TYR A 92 21.79 12.63 -3.98
CA TYR A 92 21.44 13.45 -5.13
C TYR A 92 20.70 14.73 -4.73
N LEU A 93 19.72 14.62 -3.84
CA LEU A 93 18.95 15.78 -3.37
C LEU A 93 19.83 16.74 -2.57
N LEU A 94 20.68 16.20 -1.71
CA LEU A 94 21.65 16.99 -0.94
C LEU A 94 22.60 17.76 -1.86
N GLU A 95 23.13 17.11 -2.90
CA GLU A 95 24.03 17.73 -3.89
C GLU A 95 23.32 18.78 -4.71
N LYS A 96 22.14 18.46 -5.25
CA LYS A 96 21.40 19.31 -6.19
C LYS A 96 20.86 20.58 -5.53
N TYR A 97 20.27 20.43 -4.33
CA TYR A 97 19.57 21.54 -3.67
C TYR A 97 20.39 22.22 -2.57
N ARG A 98 21.48 21.61 -2.13
CA ARG A 98 22.33 22.09 -1.03
C ARG A 98 21.54 22.38 0.24
N LEU A 99 20.50 21.60 0.51
CA LEU A 99 19.63 21.70 1.66
C LEU A 99 19.72 20.43 2.52
N PRO A 100 19.53 20.54 3.84
CA PRO A 100 19.32 19.37 4.67
C PRO A 100 18.20 18.50 4.08
N THR A 101 18.41 17.19 4.01
CA THR A 101 17.47 16.27 3.40
C THR A 101 17.11 15.18 4.40
N MET A 102 15.83 14.84 4.47
CA MET A 102 15.31 13.70 5.21
C MET A 102 14.63 12.72 4.26
N LEU A 103 14.70 11.43 4.61
CA LEU A 103 14.02 10.36 3.89
C LEU A 103 12.99 9.73 4.82
N LEU A 104 11.72 9.75 4.40
CA LEU A 104 10.60 9.12 5.09
C LEU A 104 10.10 7.93 4.27
N ILE A 105 10.06 6.77 4.88
CA ILE A 105 9.49 5.55 4.30
C ILE A 105 8.14 5.28 4.96
N VAL A 106 7.08 5.15 4.16
CA VAL A 106 5.73 4.84 4.65
C VAL A 106 5.40 3.38 4.35
N CYS A 107 5.02 2.63 5.38
CA CYS A 107 4.76 1.19 5.29
C CYS A 107 3.37 0.83 5.78
N GLN A 108 2.75 -0.20 5.17
CA GLN A 108 1.44 -0.73 5.55
C GLN A 108 1.50 -2.04 6.34
N ASP A 109 2.69 -2.55 6.63
CA ASP A 109 2.87 -3.72 7.49
C ASP A 109 4.05 -3.54 8.43
N ARG A 110 3.92 -4.13 9.62
CA ARG A 110 4.90 -4.00 10.70
C ARG A 110 6.27 -4.59 10.35
N ALA A 111 6.30 -5.70 9.62
CA ALA A 111 7.54 -6.39 9.31
C ALA A 111 8.37 -5.62 8.27
N THR A 112 7.71 -4.99 7.29
CA THR A 112 8.35 -4.10 6.31
C THR A 112 8.81 -2.81 7.00
N ALA A 113 7.99 -2.23 7.87
CA ALA A 113 8.37 -1.03 8.63
C ALA A 113 9.60 -1.27 9.52
N GLN A 114 9.63 -2.37 10.26
CA GLN A 114 10.78 -2.76 11.09
C GLN A 114 12.04 -3.04 10.26
N TRP A 115 11.87 -3.59 9.06
CA TRP A 115 12.99 -3.80 8.14
C TRP A 115 13.52 -2.46 7.61
N ALA A 116 12.65 -1.56 7.17
CA ALA A 116 13.03 -0.24 6.64
C ALA A 116 13.67 0.67 7.70
N ALA A 117 13.28 0.53 8.98
CA ALA A 117 13.80 1.34 10.09
C ALA A 117 15.23 0.96 10.53
N ARG A 118 15.80 -0.12 10.00
CA ARG A 118 17.16 -0.51 10.34
C ARG A 118 18.16 0.46 9.72
N PRO A 119 19.22 0.82 10.44
CA PRO A 119 20.34 1.51 9.82
C PRO A 119 20.91 0.70 8.65
N VAL A 120 21.09 1.35 7.52
CA VAL A 120 21.58 0.73 6.29
C VAL A 120 23.05 1.11 6.11
N PRO A 121 24.01 0.24 6.45
CA PRO A 121 25.41 0.48 6.17
C PRO A 121 25.67 0.35 4.66
N LEU A 122 26.37 1.33 4.11
CA LEU A 122 26.73 1.42 2.70
C LEU A 122 28.25 1.46 2.57
N GLY A 123 28.79 0.59 1.74
CA GLY A 123 30.22 0.43 1.55
C GLY A 123 30.65 -1.03 1.71
N ALA A 124 31.95 -1.24 1.86
CA ALA A 124 32.50 -2.57 2.12
C ALA A 124 32.09 -3.06 3.53
N PRO A 125 31.83 -4.35 3.74
CA PRO A 125 31.48 -4.89 5.05
C PRO A 125 32.49 -4.53 6.15
N GLN A 126 33.78 -4.44 5.80
CA GLN A 126 34.86 -4.09 6.70
C GLN A 126 34.93 -2.60 7.02
N TRP A 127 34.36 -1.77 6.14
CA TRP A 127 34.38 -0.32 6.28
C TRP A 127 33.09 0.31 5.69
N PRO A 128 32.01 0.39 6.45
CA PRO A 128 30.80 1.12 6.01
C PRO A 128 31.12 2.61 5.93
N ALA A 129 31.27 3.11 4.70
CA ALA A 129 31.64 4.50 4.45
C ALA A 129 30.53 5.48 4.81
N MET A 130 29.27 5.02 4.76
CA MET A 130 28.08 5.79 5.11
C MET A 130 27.05 4.86 5.76
N THR A 131 26.22 5.41 6.65
CA THR A 131 25.03 4.72 7.18
C THR A 131 23.80 5.58 6.94
N LEU A 132 22.82 5.05 6.22
CA LEU A 132 21.54 5.72 6.01
C LEU A 132 20.58 5.36 7.14
N HIS A 133 19.92 6.36 7.72
CA HIS A 133 18.92 6.24 8.76
C HIS A 133 17.58 6.79 8.26
N PRO A 134 16.71 5.99 7.61
CA PRO A 134 15.41 6.46 7.20
C PRO A 134 14.50 6.73 8.40
N LEU A 135 13.67 7.76 8.30
CA LEU A 135 12.47 7.86 9.12
C LEU A 135 11.43 6.88 8.58
N VAL A 136 10.72 6.18 9.45
CA VAL A 136 9.73 5.20 9.00
C VAL A 136 8.41 5.41 9.72
N ALA A 137 7.36 5.61 8.92
CA ALA A 137 5.98 5.65 9.37
C ALA A 137 5.27 4.33 9.02
N GLY A 138 4.56 3.75 9.98
CA GLY A 138 3.86 2.49 9.74
C GLY A 138 3.08 2.04 10.97
N PRO A 139 2.50 0.80 10.96
CA PRO A 139 1.63 0.33 12.03
C PRO A 139 2.27 0.24 13.42
N HIS A 140 3.59 0.40 13.51
CA HIS A 140 4.34 0.35 14.77
C HIS A 140 4.39 1.69 15.52
N ASN A 141 4.14 2.82 14.82
CA ASN A 141 4.27 4.16 15.39
C ASN A 141 3.19 5.16 14.94
N ILE A 142 2.44 4.87 13.88
CA ILE A 142 1.25 5.67 13.56
C ILE A 142 0.14 5.29 14.54
N PRO A 143 -0.51 6.27 15.21
CA PRO A 143 -1.55 5.98 16.19
C PRO A 143 -2.78 5.34 15.54
N VAL A 144 -3.42 4.42 16.26
CA VAL A 144 -4.74 3.88 15.91
C VAL A 144 -5.80 4.87 16.37
N ILE A 145 -6.40 5.61 15.43
CA ILE A 145 -7.39 6.65 15.73
C ILE A 145 -8.78 6.05 15.66
N THR A 146 -9.43 5.92 16.83
CA THR A 146 -10.76 5.32 17.00
C THR A 146 -11.77 6.28 17.64
N ASP A 147 -11.37 7.50 17.98
CA ASP A 147 -12.23 8.56 18.47
C ASP A 147 -12.56 9.56 17.36
N VAL A 148 -13.86 9.84 17.15
CA VAL A 148 -14.33 10.72 16.08
C VAL A 148 -13.90 12.18 16.30
N ALA A 149 -13.83 12.63 17.56
CA ALA A 149 -13.40 13.99 17.84
C ALA A 149 -11.90 14.18 17.61
N GLU A 150 -11.09 13.15 17.87
CA GLU A 150 -9.69 13.13 17.54
C GLU A 150 -9.48 13.11 16.00
N ALA A 151 -10.22 12.25 15.28
CA ALA A 151 -10.16 12.20 13.82
C ALA A 151 -10.55 13.54 13.16
N ARG A 152 -11.54 14.25 13.71
CA ARG A 152 -11.94 15.58 13.21
C ARG A 152 -10.89 16.66 13.43
N LYS A 153 -10.05 16.54 14.45
CA LYS A 153 -8.97 17.51 14.69
C LYS A 153 -7.87 17.39 13.64
N ASP A 154 -7.61 16.17 13.16
CA ASP A 154 -6.58 15.89 12.15
C ASP A 154 -7.02 14.77 11.20
N LEU A 155 -7.81 15.14 10.20
CA LEU A 155 -8.30 14.22 9.17
C LEU A 155 -7.15 13.59 8.36
N ALA A 156 -6.06 14.32 8.16
CA ALA A 156 -4.92 13.79 7.42
C ALA A 156 -4.21 12.66 8.19
N LEU A 157 -4.00 12.83 9.50
CA LEU A 157 -3.44 11.80 10.35
C LEU A 157 -4.40 10.61 10.51
N ALA A 158 -5.71 10.85 10.62
CA ALA A 158 -6.73 9.81 10.66
C ALA A 158 -6.77 9.00 9.35
N THR A 159 -6.60 9.66 8.20
CA THR A 159 -6.46 9.01 6.89
C THR A 159 -5.21 8.14 6.83
N LEU A 160 -4.07 8.66 7.28
CA LEU A 160 -2.83 7.91 7.34
C LEU A 160 -2.94 6.70 8.29
N SER A 161 -3.64 6.86 9.43
CA SER A 161 -3.96 5.77 10.34
C SER A 161 -4.75 4.66 9.63
N ALA A 162 -5.80 4.99 8.89
CA ALA A 162 -6.60 4.02 8.14
C ALA A 162 -5.76 3.27 7.08
N ILE A 163 -4.89 3.98 6.37
CA ILE A 163 -4.05 3.41 5.32
C ILE A 163 -2.95 2.50 5.90
N THR A 164 -2.27 2.94 6.95
CA THR A 164 -1.16 2.18 7.53
C THR A 164 -1.63 0.95 8.31
N HIS A 165 -2.82 1.01 8.91
CA HIS A 165 -3.42 -0.10 9.64
C HIS A 165 -4.38 -0.96 8.79
N ALA A 166 -4.31 -0.85 7.46
CA ALA A 166 -5.18 -1.57 6.53
C ALA A 166 -5.17 -3.11 6.66
N GLY A 167 -4.12 -3.67 7.25
CA GLY A 167 -3.98 -5.10 7.54
C GLY A 167 -4.29 -5.50 8.98
N ASP A 168 -4.62 -4.56 9.85
CA ASP A 168 -4.85 -4.83 11.27
C ASP A 168 -6.29 -5.30 11.52
N PRO A 169 -6.53 -6.16 12.55
CA PRO A 169 -7.88 -6.64 12.89
C PRO A 169 -8.87 -5.48 13.18
N ASP A 170 -8.38 -4.38 13.74
CA ASP A 170 -9.19 -3.24 14.18
C ASP A 170 -9.44 -2.20 13.08
N VAL A 171 -8.98 -2.45 11.84
CA VAL A 171 -9.15 -1.49 10.73
C VAL A 171 -10.59 -1.06 10.53
N GLY A 172 -11.57 -1.95 10.75
CA GLY A 172 -12.99 -1.63 10.63
C GLY A 172 -13.46 -0.55 11.60
N VAL A 173 -12.88 -0.45 12.80
CA VAL A 173 -13.17 0.62 13.77
C VAL A 173 -12.58 1.95 13.28
N ILE A 174 -11.33 1.93 12.80
CA ILE A 174 -10.66 3.12 12.26
C ILE A 174 -11.48 3.68 11.09
N LEU A 175 -11.88 2.82 10.14
CA LEU A 175 -12.65 3.22 8.95
C LEU A 175 -14.01 3.83 9.32
N LYS A 176 -14.74 3.24 10.29
CA LYS A 176 -15.99 3.81 10.82
C LYS A 176 -15.77 5.16 11.47
N THR A 177 -14.68 5.33 12.21
CA THR A 177 -14.32 6.59 12.86
C THR A 177 -14.05 7.69 11.83
N VAL A 178 -13.27 7.39 10.80
CA VAL A 178 -12.98 8.35 9.71
C VAL A 178 -14.27 8.68 8.95
N SER A 179 -15.09 7.68 8.58
CA SER A 179 -16.38 7.91 7.94
C SER A 179 -17.27 8.85 8.76
N ALA A 180 -17.38 8.62 10.06
CA ALA A 180 -18.15 9.48 10.96
C ALA A 180 -17.56 10.91 11.10
N ALA A 181 -16.24 11.04 11.05
CA ALA A 181 -15.57 12.34 11.07
C ALA A 181 -15.84 13.16 9.78
N LEU A 182 -15.96 12.47 8.65
CA LEU A 182 -16.20 13.11 7.34
C LEU A 182 -17.62 13.59 7.14
N ARG A 183 -18.63 13.10 7.88
CA ARG A 183 -20.04 13.45 7.68
C ARG A 183 -20.34 14.96 7.65
N ASP A 184 -19.65 15.72 8.48
CA ASP A 184 -19.84 17.17 8.62
C ASP A 184 -18.71 17.96 7.95
N THR A 185 -17.89 17.29 7.15
CA THR A 185 -16.74 17.90 6.45
C THR A 185 -17.19 18.37 5.06
N PRO A 186 -16.78 19.57 4.61
CA PRO A 186 -17.08 20.02 3.25
C PRO A 186 -16.58 19.05 2.19
N ASP A 187 -17.35 18.87 1.10
CA ASP A 187 -17.07 17.93 0.01
C ASP A 187 -15.66 18.08 -0.54
N ALA A 188 -15.20 19.31 -0.76
CA ALA A 188 -13.87 19.60 -1.29
C ALA A 188 -12.70 19.03 -0.42
N VAL A 189 -12.96 18.76 0.87
CA VAL A 189 -11.98 18.16 1.79
C VAL A 189 -12.22 16.66 1.93
N ALA A 190 -13.49 16.24 1.96
CA ALA A 190 -13.84 14.84 2.22
C ALA A 190 -13.61 13.94 1.00
N GLU A 191 -13.92 14.39 -0.22
CA GLU A 191 -13.76 13.60 -1.44
C GLU A 191 -12.32 13.11 -1.65
N PRO A 192 -11.27 13.96 -1.56
CA PRO A 192 -9.89 13.48 -1.68
C PRO A 192 -9.51 12.45 -0.61
N ILE A 193 -10.07 12.57 0.61
CA ILE A 193 -9.80 11.63 1.69
C ILE A 193 -10.45 10.28 1.41
N VAL A 194 -11.69 10.28 0.92
CA VAL A 194 -12.40 9.05 0.53
C VAL A 194 -11.62 8.29 -0.53
N GLU A 195 -11.13 8.99 -1.55
CA GLU A 195 -10.32 8.41 -2.62
C GLU A 195 -8.97 7.89 -2.12
N LEU A 196 -8.25 8.68 -1.30
CA LEU A 196 -6.95 8.28 -0.74
C LEU A 196 -7.07 7.01 0.11
N ILE A 197 -8.12 6.88 0.92
CA ILE A 197 -8.36 5.67 1.70
C ILE A 197 -8.66 4.50 0.78
N ALA A 198 -9.54 4.66 -0.21
CA ALA A 198 -9.87 3.60 -1.16
C ALA A 198 -8.62 3.10 -1.90
N GLN A 199 -7.78 4.00 -2.40
CA GLN A 199 -6.50 3.67 -3.03
C GLN A 199 -5.54 2.98 -2.06
N GLY A 200 -5.41 3.51 -0.85
CA GLY A 200 -4.51 2.97 0.17
C GLY A 200 -4.89 1.58 0.67
N LEU A 201 -6.18 1.27 0.72
CA LEU A 201 -6.68 -0.06 1.08
C LEU A 201 -6.47 -1.09 -0.05
N GLY A 202 -6.47 -0.66 -1.31
CA GLY A 202 -6.26 -1.52 -2.48
C GLY A 202 -7.28 -2.67 -2.52
N ASN A 203 -6.79 -3.90 -2.72
CA ASN A 203 -7.63 -5.11 -2.81
C ASN A 203 -7.77 -5.87 -1.48
N ARG A 204 -7.52 -5.23 -0.34
CA ARG A 204 -7.66 -5.86 0.98
C ARG A 204 -9.14 -5.98 1.38
N PRO A 205 -9.50 -6.90 2.28
CA PRO A 205 -10.87 -7.01 2.80
C PRO A 205 -11.41 -5.69 3.39
N ALA A 206 -10.54 -4.87 3.95
CA ALA A 206 -10.87 -3.55 4.46
C ALA A 206 -11.39 -2.58 3.38
N ALA A 207 -11.01 -2.78 2.10
CA ALA A 207 -11.52 -1.97 1.00
C ALA A 207 -13.03 -2.17 0.81
N GLN A 208 -13.53 -3.39 0.93
CA GLN A 208 -14.98 -3.66 0.86
C GLN A 208 -15.72 -3.01 2.03
N GLN A 209 -15.16 -3.08 3.24
CA GLN A 209 -15.75 -2.39 4.39
C GLN A 209 -15.83 -0.87 4.17
N TRP A 210 -14.78 -0.28 3.57
CA TRP A 210 -14.77 1.14 3.25
C TRP A 210 -15.83 1.51 2.21
N ARG A 211 -15.96 0.74 1.13
CA ARG A 211 -17.00 0.94 0.10
C ARG A 211 -18.39 0.94 0.72
N ASN A 212 -18.69 -0.03 1.59
CA ASN A 212 -19.97 -0.10 2.27
C ASN A 212 -20.25 1.13 3.15
N LEU A 213 -19.22 1.63 3.87
CA LEU A 213 -19.35 2.84 4.67
C LEU A 213 -19.59 4.08 3.81
N VAL A 214 -18.87 4.21 2.68
CA VAL A 214 -19.05 5.32 1.73
C VAL A 214 -20.46 5.28 1.11
N ALA A 215 -20.93 4.10 0.72
CA ALA A 215 -22.27 3.95 0.12
C ALA A 215 -23.41 4.33 1.08
N VAL A 216 -23.27 4.03 2.37
CA VAL A 216 -24.33 4.26 3.38
C VAL A 216 -24.15 5.60 4.09
N ASP A 217 -22.97 5.87 4.63
CA ASP A 217 -22.71 7.00 5.51
C ASP A 217 -22.34 8.28 4.75
N LEU A 218 -21.78 8.16 3.56
CA LEU A 218 -21.31 9.27 2.72
C LEU A 218 -22.10 9.40 1.41
N SER A 219 -23.35 8.95 1.41
CA SER A 219 -24.23 8.92 0.23
C SER A 219 -24.51 10.29 -0.40
N PHE A 220 -24.19 11.38 0.26
CA PHE A 220 -24.32 12.75 -0.24
C PHE A 220 -23.10 13.25 -1.02
N TYR A 221 -21.95 12.58 -0.93
CA TYR A 221 -20.78 12.92 -1.75
C TYR A 221 -20.95 12.45 -3.20
N LYS A 222 -20.62 13.34 -4.15
CA LYS A 222 -20.80 13.12 -5.60
C LYS A 222 -19.44 12.99 -6.31
N SER A 223 -18.47 12.32 -5.73
CA SER A 223 -17.22 12.03 -6.48
C SER A 223 -17.45 10.92 -7.51
N PRO A 224 -16.69 10.86 -8.62
CA PRO A 224 -16.74 9.75 -9.57
C PRO A 224 -16.59 8.39 -8.89
N LEU A 225 -15.68 8.29 -7.90
CA LEU A 225 -15.49 7.06 -7.12
C LEU A 225 -16.72 6.72 -6.26
N SER A 226 -17.38 7.73 -5.64
CA SER A 226 -18.57 7.49 -4.82
C SER A 226 -19.79 7.13 -5.68
N GLU A 227 -19.83 7.56 -6.94
CA GLU A 227 -20.84 7.13 -7.93
C GLU A 227 -20.58 5.69 -8.38
N GLU A 228 -19.34 5.35 -8.72
CA GLU A 228 -18.91 3.98 -9.07
C GLU A 228 -19.21 2.99 -7.94
N ILE A 229 -18.81 3.31 -6.70
CA ILE A 229 -19.09 2.49 -5.52
C ILE A 229 -20.60 2.31 -5.28
N ARG A 230 -21.40 3.37 -5.50
CA ARG A 230 -22.87 3.28 -5.37
C ARG A 230 -23.51 2.44 -6.46
N ASP A 231 -23.00 2.54 -7.67
CA ASP A 231 -23.52 1.77 -8.80
C ASP A 231 -23.14 0.29 -8.66
N GLU A 232 -21.90 -0.03 -8.22
CA GLU A 232 -21.50 -1.39 -7.87
C GLU A 232 -22.38 -1.96 -6.74
N GLY A 233 -22.58 -1.21 -5.64
CA GLY A 233 -23.41 -1.66 -4.52
C GLY A 233 -24.91 -1.81 -4.89
N ARG A 234 -25.43 -1.00 -5.84
CA ARG A 234 -26.78 -1.18 -6.37
C ARG A 234 -26.88 -2.43 -7.24
N GLU A 235 -25.87 -2.71 -8.06
CA GLU A 235 -25.86 -3.91 -8.91
C GLU A 235 -25.75 -5.17 -8.04
N GLU A 236 -24.84 -5.19 -7.05
CA GLU A 236 -24.73 -6.31 -6.09
C GLU A 236 -26.02 -6.53 -5.31
N GLY A 237 -26.61 -5.47 -4.72
CA GLY A 237 -27.88 -5.58 -4.01
C GLY A 237 -29.06 -5.98 -4.90
N ARG A 238 -29.02 -5.65 -6.20
CA ARG A 238 -30.04 -6.06 -7.16
C ARG A 238 -29.87 -7.53 -7.56
N GLU A 239 -28.63 -8.03 -7.67
CA GLU A 239 -28.36 -9.45 -7.92
C GLU A 239 -28.71 -10.31 -6.70
N GLU A 240 -28.33 -9.89 -5.50
CA GLU A 240 -28.69 -10.58 -4.25
C GLU A 240 -30.22 -10.62 -4.06
N GLY A 241 -30.90 -9.46 -4.20
CA GLY A 241 -32.35 -9.39 -4.09
C GLY A 241 -33.08 -10.22 -5.16
N ARG A 242 -32.51 -10.32 -6.38
CA ARG A 242 -33.05 -11.18 -7.43
C ARG A 242 -32.88 -12.65 -7.07
N THR A 243 -31.75 -13.04 -6.57
CA THR A 243 -31.44 -14.42 -6.16
C THR A 243 -32.33 -14.87 -5.00
N GLU A 244 -32.44 -14.04 -3.95
CA GLU A 244 -33.38 -14.31 -2.85
C GLU A 244 -34.84 -14.37 -3.30
N GLY A 245 -35.24 -13.44 -4.17
CA GLY A 245 -36.59 -13.42 -4.72
C GLY A 245 -36.95 -14.68 -5.52
N GLN A 246 -35.99 -15.18 -6.31
CA GLN A 246 -36.15 -16.43 -7.06
C GLN A 246 -36.21 -17.65 -6.14
N ALA A 247 -35.37 -17.72 -5.11
CA ALA A 247 -35.40 -18.80 -4.12
C ALA A 247 -36.74 -18.84 -3.36
N LYS A 248 -37.26 -17.69 -2.92
CA LYS A 248 -38.57 -17.54 -2.30
C LYS A 248 -39.71 -17.95 -3.25
N SER A 249 -39.63 -17.53 -4.50
CA SER A 249 -40.63 -17.87 -5.54
C SER A 249 -40.65 -19.37 -5.81
N LEU A 250 -39.49 -20.02 -5.87
CA LEU A 250 -39.37 -21.46 -6.04
C LEU A 250 -40.06 -22.24 -4.89
N LEU A 251 -39.80 -21.85 -3.65
CA LEU A 251 -40.44 -22.46 -2.48
C LEU A 251 -41.95 -22.26 -2.48
N LEU A 252 -42.45 -21.09 -2.89
CA LEU A 252 -43.88 -20.79 -3.03
C LEU A 252 -44.53 -21.66 -4.07
N VAL A 253 -43.91 -21.85 -5.24
CA VAL A 253 -44.44 -22.68 -6.34
C VAL A 253 -44.50 -24.13 -5.89
N LEU A 254 -43.47 -24.70 -5.25
CA LEU A 254 -43.44 -26.04 -4.73
C LEU A 254 -44.54 -26.26 -3.68
N ALA A 255 -44.71 -25.32 -2.73
CA ALA A 255 -45.77 -25.37 -1.75
C ALA A 255 -47.18 -25.31 -2.37
N ALA A 256 -47.41 -24.42 -3.35
CA ALA A 256 -48.68 -24.28 -4.06
C ALA A 256 -49.06 -25.55 -4.86
N ARG A 257 -48.07 -26.31 -5.28
CA ARG A 257 -48.25 -27.55 -6.00
C ARG A 257 -48.36 -28.81 -5.09
N GLY A 258 -48.22 -28.61 -3.80
CA GLY A 258 -48.25 -29.72 -2.82
C GLY A 258 -47.01 -30.62 -2.86
N VAL A 259 -45.89 -30.11 -3.39
CA VAL A 259 -44.59 -30.83 -3.35
C VAL A 259 -43.97 -30.58 -2.00
N GLU A 260 -43.75 -31.63 -1.24
CA GLU A 260 -43.08 -31.56 0.09
C GLU A 260 -41.62 -31.19 -0.09
N VAL A 261 -41.17 -30.18 0.68
CA VAL A 261 -39.79 -29.67 0.69
C VAL A 261 -39.23 -29.92 2.08
N ASP A 262 -38.27 -30.84 2.18
CA ASP A 262 -37.54 -31.08 3.42
C ASP A 262 -36.53 -29.95 3.74
N ASP A 263 -35.94 -30.00 4.94
CA ASP A 263 -35.04 -28.98 5.42
C ASP A 263 -33.76 -28.89 4.56
N GLU A 264 -33.24 -30.03 4.10
CA GLU A 264 -32.04 -30.10 3.24
C GLU A 264 -32.30 -29.45 1.87
N THR A 265 -33.44 -29.73 1.28
CA THR A 265 -33.87 -29.11 0.02
C THR A 265 -34.12 -27.62 0.19
N ARG A 266 -34.68 -27.21 1.33
CA ARG A 266 -34.88 -25.78 1.65
C ARG A 266 -33.55 -25.05 1.78
N GLU A 267 -32.57 -25.59 2.51
CA GLU A 267 -31.25 -25.04 2.62
C GLU A 267 -30.52 -24.95 1.29
N LYS A 268 -30.67 -26.00 0.45
CA LYS A 268 -30.10 -26.00 -0.90
C LYS A 268 -30.66 -24.89 -1.79
N ILE A 269 -31.98 -24.63 -1.72
CA ILE A 269 -32.62 -23.55 -2.48
C ILE A 269 -32.22 -22.18 -1.96
N THR A 270 -32.28 -21.97 -0.64
CA THR A 270 -31.99 -20.65 -0.03
C THR A 270 -30.51 -20.32 -0.03
N GLY A 271 -29.63 -21.32 -0.03
CA GLY A 271 -28.17 -21.14 -0.13
C GLY A 271 -27.63 -21.07 -1.56
N CYS A 272 -28.50 -21.20 -2.58
CA CYS A 272 -28.07 -21.14 -3.97
C CYS A 272 -27.81 -19.70 -4.42
N GLY A 273 -26.54 -19.37 -4.69
CA GLY A 273 -26.10 -18.06 -5.18
C GLY A 273 -26.18 -17.90 -6.72
N ASP A 274 -26.65 -18.89 -7.46
CA ASP A 274 -26.72 -18.85 -8.93
C ASP A 274 -28.15 -18.54 -9.43
N PRO A 275 -28.41 -17.32 -9.92
CA PRO A 275 -29.75 -16.90 -10.39
C PRO A 275 -30.21 -17.67 -11.63
N GLN A 276 -29.29 -18.19 -12.47
CA GLN A 276 -29.65 -18.96 -13.65
C GLN A 276 -30.11 -20.36 -13.24
N LEU A 277 -29.44 -20.96 -12.27
CA LEU A 277 -29.80 -22.25 -11.71
C LEU A 277 -31.14 -22.17 -10.97
N LEU A 278 -31.38 -21.14 -10.19
CA LEU A 278 -32.67 -20.88 -9.54
C LEU A 278 -33.82 -20.69 -10.56
N SER A 279 -33.59 -19.94 -11.65
CA SER A 279 -34.56 -19.82 -12.75
C SER A 279 -34.85 -21.14 -13.40
N HIS A 280 -33.85 -21.99 -13.62
CA HIS A 280 -34.02 -23.32 -14.20
C HIS A 280 -34.87 -24.19 -13.27
N TRP A 281 -34.58 -24.23 -11.97
CA TRP A 281 -35.37 -24.96 -10.97
C TRP A 281 -36.81 -24.44 -10.88
N LEU A 282 -37.01 -23.12 -10.92
CA LEU A 282 -38.31 -22.49 -10.88
C LEU A 282 -39.19 -22.91 -12.09
N ASN A 283 -38.61 -22.94 -13.29
CA ASN A 283 -39.31 -23.40 -14.51
C ASN A 283 -39.72 -24.89 -14.39
N ARG A 284 -38.83 -25.72 -13.83
CA ARG A 284 -39.13 -27.14 -13.64
C ARG A 284 -40.17 -27.37 -12.56
N ALA A 285 -40.11 -26.61 -11.48
CA ALA A 285 -41.08 -26.68 -10.40
C ALA A 285 -42.53 -26.44 -10.87
N ALA A 286 -42.71 -25.73 -11.98
CA ALA A 286 -44.03 -25.52 -12.58
C ALA A 286 -44.70 -26.80 -13.03
N THR A 287 -43.97 -27.87 -13.36
CA THR A 287 -44.49 -29.15 -13.84
C THR A 287 -44.08 -30.36 -13.03
N ALA A 288 -43.03 -30.27 -12.23
CA ALA A 288 -42.51 -31.39 -11.41
C ALA A 288 -43.51 -31.86 -10.36
N SER A 289 -43.50 -33.16 -10.07
CA SER A 289 -44.29 -33.79 -9.01
C SER A 289 -43.48 -34.09 -7.75
N THR A 290 -42.17 -34.08 -7.86
CA THR A 290 -41.24 -34.29 -6.72
C THR A 290 -40.07 -33.32 -6.77
N THR A 291 -39.36 -33.16 -5.64
CA THR A 291 -38.16 -32.32 -5.55
C THR A 291 -37.00 -32.87 -6.38
N GLU A 292 -36.85 -34.19 -6.51
CA GLU A 292 -35.85 -34.83 -7.35
C GLU A 292 -36.01 -34.44 -8.84
N GLU A 293 -37.25 -34.37 -9.28
CA GLU A 293 -37.55 -33.93 -10.67
C GLU A 293 -37.14 -32.46 -10.92
N VAL A 294 -37.23 -31.59 -9.89
CA VAL A 294 -36.80 -30.20 -9.99
C VAL A 294 -35.28 -30.12 -10.15
N PHE A 295 -34.53 -30.93 -9.45
CA PHE A 295 -33.06 -30.87 -9.40
C PHE A 295 -32.35 -31.82 -10.38
N ALA A 296 -33.08 -32.67 -11.13
CA ALA A 296 -32.45 -33.56 -12.08
C ALA A 296 -31.66 -32.78 -13.13
N ARG A 297 -30.41 -33.19 -13.35
CA ARG A 297 -29.61 -32.66 -14.46
C ARG A 297 -30.26 -33.05 -15.81
N GLY A 298 -30.63 -32.05 -16.58
CA GLY A 298 -31.08 -32.26 -17.94
C GLY A 298 -29.93 -32.56 -18.87
#